data_d426884551389f6983aaabe094281bf6
#
_entry.id   d426884551389f6983aaabe094281bf6
#
_cell.length_a   1.000
_cell.length_b   1.000
_cell.length_c   1.000
_cell.angle_alpha   90.00
_cell.angle_beta   90.00
_cell.angle_gamma   90.00
#
_symmetry.space_group_name_H-M   'P 1'
#
loop_
_entity.id
_entity.type
_entity.pdbx_description
1 polymer ?
#
loop_
_entity_poly.entity_id
_entity_poly.type
_entity_poly.pdbx_seq_one_letter_code
_entity_poly.pdbx_strand_id
1 'polypeptide(L)'
;MCVLHRHTFLWYADIRIKALPERYKEGMIFLGCSKYPHMFAPMTIKGVTFKNRVIASPITTNRIVDPITGSPTDEGIDVYETKSRGGFAVVTVTESFIDHEYAWRHEHGLNVWANPMTTHHMESIMTLTEAIRAHGAVASIQLNHVGAMNHPDTIPGHKNPIGPSAFVREDGVQVEEMTVEMMEKTAAQWAEAAWNCKALGFQMVNLH
;
A
#
# COMPACT_ATOMS: atom_id res chain seq x y z
N MET A 1 2.99 6.20 -30.10
CA MET A 1 3.42 5.01 -30.81
C MET A 1 4.61 4.42 -30.06
N CYS A 2 4.35 3.63 -29.04
CA CYS A 2 5.34 2.80 -28.35
C CYS A 2 4.63 1.59 -27.77
N VAL A 3 4.45 0.57 -28.59
CA VAL A 3 3.79 -0.72 -28.27
C VAL A 3 4.86 -1.81 -28.37
N LEU A 4 5.89 -1.80 -27.51
CA LEU A 4 6.97 -2.79 -27.65
C LEU A 4 7.57 -3.31 -26.33
N HIS A 5 6.88 -3.18 -25.18
CA HIS A 5 7.47 -3.70 -23.93
C HIS A 5 6.68 -4.81 -23.21
N ARG A 6 5.47 -5.17 -23.67
CA ARG A 6 4.68 -6.24 -23.01
C ARG A 6 5.09 -7.67 -23.35
N HIS A 7 5.77 -7.89 -24.47
CA HIS A 7 6.12 -9.26 -24.92
C HIS A 7 7.52 -9.73 -24.51
N THR A 8 8.43 -8.83 -24.16
CA THR A 8 9.83 -9.21 -23.88
C THR A 8 10.02 -9.80 -22.48
N PHE A 9 9.24 -9.38 -21.48
CA PHE A 9 9.36 -9.89 -20.12
C PHE A 9 8.69 -11.26 -19.92
N LEU A 10 7.57 -11.51 -20.55
CA LEU A 10 6.93 -12.83 -20.57
C LEU A 10 7.83 -13.85 -21.30
N TRP A 11 8.53 -13.43 -22.34
CA TRP A 11 9.46 -14.27 -23.09
C TRP A 11 10.69 -14.67 -22.26
N TYR A 12 11.21 -13.75 -21.44
CA TYR A 12 12.39 -14.02 -20.61
C TYR A 12 12.09 -14.97 -19.44
N ALA A 13 10.92 -14.86 -18.83
CA ALA A 13 10.46 -15.79 -17.81
C ALA A 13 10.17 -17.19 -18.40
N ASP A 14 9.55 -17.24 -19.57
CA ASP A 14 9.21 -18.47 -20.28
C ASP A 14 10.48 -19.20 -20.79
N ILE A 15 11.51 -18.48 -21.24
CA ILE A 15 12.79 -19.05 -21.66
C ILE A 15 13.54 -19.66 -20.47
N ARG A 16 13.55 -19.01 -19.29
CA ARG A 16 14.23 -19.57 -18.11
C ARG A 16 13.52 -20.80 -17.57
N ILE A 17 12.20 -20.84 -17.60
CA ILE A 17 11.41 -22.00 -17.16
C ILE A 17 11.58 -23.16 -18.16
N LYS A 18 11.62 -22.88 -19.47
CA LYS A 18 11.86 -23.90 -20.52
C LYS A 18 13.27 -24.47 -20.50
N ALA A 19 14.25 -23.69 -20.02
CA ALA A 19 15.66 -24.13 -19.93
C ALA A 19 15.95 -24.97 -18.67
N LEU A 20 15.03 -25.07 -17.72
CA LEU A 20 15.19 -25.93 -16.55
C LEU A 20 14.93 -27.40 -16.91
N PRO A 21 15.72 -28.36 -16.37
CA PRO A 21 15.43 -29.76 -16.47
C PRO A 21 14.00 -30.07 -15.98
N GLU A 22 13.28 -31.01 -16.62
CA GLU A 22 11.87 -31.31 -16.31
C GLU A 22 11.62 -31.58 -14.82
N ARG A 23 12.56 -32.26 -14.15
CA ARG A 23 12.50 -32.52 -12.68
C ARG A 23 12.41 -31.25 -11.82
N TYR A 24 12.84 -30.08 -12.33
CA TYR A 24 12.74 -28.80 -11.64
C TYR A 24 11.48 -28.04 -12.04
N LYS A 25 10.95 -28.28 -13.24
CA LYS A 25 9.69 -27.68 -13.70
C LYS A 25 8.51 -28.22 -12.92
N GLU A 26 8.46 -29.53 -12.69
CA GLU A 26 7.40 -30.17 -11.93
C GLU A 26 7.50 -29.87 -10.42
N GLY A 27 8.70 -29.75 -9.86
CA GLY A 27 8.90 -29.54 -8.43
C GLY A 27 8.65 -28.12 -7.95
N MET A 28 8.99 -27.09 -8.74
CA MET A 28 8.87 -25.68 -8.30
C MET A 28 7.47 -25.09 -8.44
N ILE A 29 6.67 -25.57 -9.38
CA ILE A 29 5.34 -25.01 -9.65
C ILE A 29 4.23 -25.75 -8.87
N PHE A 30 4.41 -27.04 -8.59
CA PHE A 30 3.34 -27.89 -8.07
C PHE A 30 3.47 -28.31 -6.60
N LEU A 31 4.65 -28.33 -6.02
CA LEU A 31 4.83 -28.80 -4.62
C LEU A 31 4.05 -27.95 -3.60
N GLY A 32 3.98 -26.64 -3.82
CA GLY A 32 3.19 -25.74 -2.96
C GLY A 32 1.69 -25.95 -3.14
N CYS A 33 1.20 -26.10 -4.36
CA CYS A 33 -0.22 -26.25 -4.68
C CYS A 33 -0.78 -27.58 -4.24
N SER A 34 -0.02 -28.69 -4.35
CA SER A 34 -0.47 -30.02 -3.95
C SER A 34 -0.52 -30.20 -2.44
N LYS A 35 0.46 -29.63 -1.72
CA LYS A 35 0.54 -29.71 -0.25
C LYS A 35 -0.45 -28.78 0.45
N TYR A 36 -0.70 -27.60 -0.12
CA TYR A 36 -1.57 -26.57 0.47
C TYR A 36 -2.59 -26.04 -0.55
N PRO A 37 -3.52 -26.90 -1.02
CA PRO A 37 -4.41 -26.54 -2.14
C PRO A 37 -5.29 -25.32 -1.82
N HIS A 38 -5.76 -25.18 -0.59
CA HIS A 38 -6.60 -24.05 -0.19
C HIS A 38 -5.85 -22.73 -0.11
N MET A 39 -4.56 -22.76 0.23
CA MET A 39 -3.73 -21.55 0.30
C MET A 39 -3.46 -20.99 -1.09
N PHE A 40 -3.28 -21.85 -2.07
CA PHE A 40 -2.95 -21.44 -3.44
C PHE A 40 -4.16 -21.38 -4.38
N ALA A 41 -5.36 -21.79 -3.92
CA ALA A 41 -6.58 -21.63 -4.69
C ALA A 41 -6.94 -20.14 -4.86
N PRO A 42 -7.29 -19.70 -6.07
CA PRO A 42 -7.76 -18.33 -6.29
C PRO A 42 -9.09 -18.08 -5.58
N MET A 43 -9.37 -16.81 -5.34
CA MET A 43 -10.59 -16.34 -4.68
C MET A 43 -11.01 -15.01 -5.29
N THR A 44 -12.33 -14.82 -5.48
CA THR A 44 -12.87 -13.54 -5.96
C THR A 44 -13.77 -12.92 -4.90
N ILE A 45 -13.49 -11.67 -4.54
CA ILE A 45 -14.29 -10.88 -3.59
C ILE A 45 -14.65 -9.57 -4.27
N LYS A 46 -15.94 -9.27 -4.37
CA LYS A 46 -16.48 -8.03 -4.98
C LYS A 46 -15.85 -7.70 -6.35
N GLY A 47 -15.64 -8.72 -7.19
CA GLY A 47 -15.08 -8.55 -8.54
C GLY A 47 -13.55 -8.46 -8.60
N VAL A 48 -12.84 -8.45 -7.48
CA VAL A 48 -11.38 -8.51 -7.43
C VAL A 48 -10.93 -9.96 -7.24
N THR A 49 -10.10 -10.46 -8.15
CA THR A 49 -9.58 -11.83 -8.09
C THR A 49 -8.19 -11.84 -7.47
N PHE A 50 -8.06 -12.61 -6.41
CA PHE A 50 -6.82 -12.91 -5.70
C PHE A 50 -6.28 -14.23 -6.21
N LYS A 51 -5.05 -14.25 -6.73
CA LYS A 51 -4.44 -15.45 -7.33
C LYS A 51 -4.15 -16.58 -6.33
N ASN A 52 -4.08 -16.25 -5.05
CA ASN A 52 -3.94 -17.16 -3.90
C ASN A 52 -4.36 -16.43 -2.61
N ARG A 53 -4.09 -16.98 -1.44
CA ARG A 53 -4.48 -16.41 -0.14
C ARG A 53 -3.29 -15.89 0.69
N VAL A 54 -2.16 -15.63 0.03
CA VAL A 54 -0.96 -15.12 0.69
C VAL A 54 -0.88 -13.61 0.49
N ILE A 55 -0.80 -12.87 1.59
CA ILE A 55 -0.81 -11.41 1.63
C ILE A 55 0.53 -10.93 2.16
N ALA A 56 1.17 -10.00 1.45
CA ALA A 56 2.27 -9.22 1.98
C ALA A 56 1.70 -8.07 2.82
N SER A 57 1.90 -8.17 4.14
CA SER A 57 1.49 -7.13 5.09
C SER A 57 2.23 -5.82 4.84
N PRO A 58 1.64 -4.67 5.20
CA PRO A 58 2.31 -3.39 5.14
C PRO A 58 3.51 -3.38 6.11
N ILE A 59 4.66 -2.97 5.60
CA ILE A 59 5.88 -2.81 6.38
C ILE A 59 6.52 -1.49 5.96
N THR A 60 6.68 -0.59 6.89
CA THR A 60 7.39 0.67 6.68
C THR A 60 8.88 0.44 6.67
N THR A 61 9.56 0.91 5.64
CA THR A 61 11.03 0.97 5.57
C THR A 61 11.43 2.38 5.17
N ASN A 62 12.58 2.83 5.69
CA ASN A 62 13.08 4.19 5.48
C ASN A 62 13.55 4.30 4.08
N ARG A 63 13.12 4.35 3.03
CA ARG A 63 13.67 4.54 1.66
C ARG A 63 12.66 4.28 0.55
N ILE A 64 11.45 3.85 0.92
CA ILE A 64 10.41 3.55 -0.05
C ILE A 64 9.60 4.76 -0.47
N VAL A 65 9.69 5.85 0.31
CA VAL A 65 9.00 7.12 0.05
C VAL A 65 10.02 8.24 0.15
N ASP A 66 9.99 9.16 -0.79
CA ASP A 66 10.73 10.42 -0.73
C ASP A 66 10.13 11.30 0.37
N PRO A 67 10.90 11.68 1.39
CA PRO A 67 10.38 12.42 2.56
C PRO A 67 9.95 13.85 2.24
N ILE A 68 10.37 14.40 1.12
CA ILE A 68 10.04 15.77 0.71
C ILE A 68 8.74 15.81 -0.07
N THR A 69 8.58 14.88 -0.99
CA THR A 69 7.44 14.87 -1.92
C THR A 69 6.32 13.92 -1.47
N GLY A 70 6.61 12.94 -0.63
CA GLY A 70 5.69 11.85 -0.29
C GLY A 70 5.42 10.89 -1.46
N SER A 71 6.25 10.92 -2.50
CA SER A 71 6.16 10.04 -3.66
C SER A 71 6.92 8.74 -3.43
N PRO A 72 6.52 7.62 -4.03
CA PRO A 72 7.32 6.41 -4.00
C PRO A 72 8.65 6.63 -4.70
N THR A 73 9.73 6.11 -4.12
CA THR A 73 11.05 6.07 -4.74
C THR A 73 11.16 4.89 -5.69
N ASP A 74 12.13 4.89 -6.60
CA ASP A 74 12.42 3.73 -7.46
C ASP A 74 12.72 2.48 -6.63
N GLU A 75 13.49 2.63 -5.51
CA GLU A 75 13.75 1.54 -4.56
C GLU A 75 12.45 1.03 -3.91
N GLY A 76 11.53 1.94 -3.58
CA GLY A 76 10.21 1.58 -3.06
C GLY A 76 9.38 0.79 -4.06
N ILE A 77 9.37 1.20 -5.32
CA ILE A 77 8.69 0.49 -6.40
C ILE A 77 9.27 -0.92 -6.56
N ASP A 78 10.60 -1.06 -6.61
CA ASP A 78 11.28 -2.36 -6.73
C ASP A 78 10.98 -3.31 -5.56
N VAL A 79 10.91 -2.78 -4.32
CA VAL A 79 10.55 -3.57 -3.12
C VAL A 79 9.16 -4.16 -3.25
N TYR A 80 8.17 -3.36 -3.67
CA TYR A 80 6.79 -3.83 -3.81
C TYR A 80 6.61 -4.73 -5.03
N GLU A 81 7.26 -4.43 -6.15
CA GLU A 81 7.27 -5.31 -7.31
C GLU A 81 7.89 -6.67 -6.99
N THR A 82 8.99 -6.69 -6.24
CA THR A 82 9.66 -7.94 -5.82
C THR A 82 8.73 -8.82 -5.00
N LYS A 83 7.94 -8.26 -4.10
CA LYS A 83 6.90 -9.00 -3.35
C LYS A 83 5.85 -9.59 -4.30
N SER A 84 5.35 -8.81 -5.25
CA SER A 84 4.38 -9.28 -6.23
C SER A 84 4.94 -10.40 -7.12
N ARG A 85 6.16 -10.23 -7.62
CA ARG A 85 6.90 -11.23 -8.41
C ARG A 85 7.19 -12.49 -7.60
N GLY A 86 7.39 -12.35 -6.28
CA GLY A 86 7.57 -13.46 -5.34
C GLY A 86 6.32 -14.30 -5.09
N GLY A 87 5.17 -13.94 -5.65
CA GLY A 87 3.96 -14.77 -5.64
C GLY A 87 2.84 -14.34 -4.70
N PHE A 88 2.99 -13.26 -3.93
CA PHE A 88 1.91 -12.74 -3.10
C PHE A 88 0.69 -12.35 -3.94
N ALA A 89 -0.51 -12.68 -3.46
CA ALA A 89 -1.76 -12.29 -4.11
C ALA A 89 -2.18 -10.87 -3.80
N VAL A 90 -1.77 -10.36 -2.65
CA VAL A 90 -1.97 -8.97 -2.26
C VAL A 90 -0.62 -8.41 -1.82
N VAL A 91 -0.29 -7.25 -2.30
CA VAL A 91 0.87 -6.48 -1.83
C VAL A 91 0.34 -5.18 -1.27
N THR A 92 0.45 -5.02 0.05
CA THR A 92 -0.02 -3.82 0.74
C THR A 92 1.12 -2.84 0.90
N VAL A 93 0.94 -1.68 0.31
CA VAL A 93 1.84 -0.54 0.46
C VAL A 93 1.75 -0.03 1.89
N THR A 94 2.86 0.46 2.42
CA THR A 94 3.02 0.95 3.79
C THR A 94 1.97 1.97 4.18
N GLU A 95 1.89 2.29 5.45
CA GLU A 95 0.96 3.29 5.96
C GLU A 95 1.07 4.61 5.20
N SER A 96 -0.09 5.15 4.89
CA SER A 96 -0.27 6.41 4.18
C SER A 96 -1.34 7.20 4.92
N PHE A 97 -1.03 8.44 5.25
CA PHE A 97 -1.91 9.20 6.12
C PHE A 97 -3.03 9.87 5.33
N ILE A 98 -4.20 10.01 5.95
CA ILE A 98 -5.39 10.59 5.32
C ILE A 98 -5.40 12.12 5.31
N ASP A 99 -4.57 12.75 6.14
CA ASP A 99 -4.37 14.20 6.19
C ASP A 99 -3.02 14.56 6.83
N HIS A 100 -2.68 15.84 6.78
CA HIS A 100 -1.46 16.40 7.38
C HIS A 100 -1.73 17.14 8.70
N GLU A 101 -2.97 17.20 9.16
CA GLU A 101 -3.31 17.96 10.37
C GLU A 101 -3.18 17.10 11.64
N TYR A 102 -3.80 15.92 11.66
CA TYR A 102 -3.80 15.03 12.83
C TYR A 102 -3.42 13.59 12.51
N ALA A 103 -3.58 13.16 11.27
CA ALA A 103 -3.27 11.79 10.87
C ALA A 103 -1.78 11.57 10.64
N TRP A 104 -1.06 12.60 10.17
CA TRP A 104 0.35 12.50 9.78
C TRP A 104 1.25 12.26 10.99
N ARG A 105 2.20 11.37 10.84
CA ARG A 105 3.13 10.99 11.91
C ARG A 105 4.60 11.10 11.53
N HIS A 106 4.93 10.83 10.28
CA HIS A 106 6.30 10.83 9.78
C HIS A 106 6.33 10.88 8.24
N GLU A 107 7.50 11.14 7.70
CA GLU A 107 7.76 11.40 6.29
C GLU A 107 7.79 10.12 5.41
N HIS A 108 7.56 8.94 5.98
CA HIS A 108 7.69 7.65 5.27
C HIS A 108 6.37 7.11 4.72
N GLY A 109 5.27 7.82 4.90
CA GLY A 109 3.97 7.49 4.33
C GLY A 109 3.76 8.12 2.97
N LEU A 110 3.12 7.39 2.04
CA LEU A 110 2.74 7.99 0.75
C LEU A 110 1.75 9.13 0.96
N ASN A 111 1.95 10.20 0.21
CA ASN A 111 1.01 11.31 0.20
C ASN A 111 -0.15 11.00 -0.76
N VAL A 112 -1.29 10.61 -0.23
CA VAL A 112 -2.52 10.34 -1.00
C VAL A 112 -3.64 11.33 -0.69
N TRP A 113 -3.39 12.30 0.20
CA TRP A 113 -4.36 13.35 0.57
C TRP A 113 -4.16 14.67 -0.17
N ALA A 114 -3.01 14.87 -0.83
CA ALA A 114 -2.74 16.14 -1.50
C ALA A 114 -3.78 16.45 -2.58
N ASN A 115 -4.37 17.64 -2.48
CA ASN A 115 -5.33 18.12 -3.48
C ASN A 115 -5.01 19.60 -3.81
N PRO A 116 -4.62 19.91 -5.06
CA PRO A 116 -4.36 18.97 -6.15
C PRO A 116 -3.01 18.26 -6.02
N MET A 117 -2.95 16.99 -6.42
CA MET A 117 -1.69 16.29 -6.61
C MET A 117 -1.00 16.79 -7.87
N THR A 118 0.33 16.88 -7.84
CA THR A 118 1.09 17.15 -9.06
C THR A 118 1.04 15.96 -10.01
N THR A 119 1.13 16.21 -11.32
CA THR A 119 1.17 15.14 -12.33
C THR A 119 2.26 14.13 -12.04
N HIS A 120 3.47 14.61 -11.72
CA HIS A 120 4.61 13.74 -11.40
C HIS A 120 4.31 12.83 -10.19
N HIS A 121 3.67 13.37 -9.14
CA HIS A 121 3.31 12.59 -7.97
C HIS A 121 2.28 11.50 -8.30
N MET A 122 1.25 11.84 -9.07
CA MET A 122 0.26 10.86 -9.54
C MET A 122 0.90 9.76 -10.39
N GLU A 123 1.74 10.13 -11.36
CA GLU A 123 2.43 9.19 -12.24
C GLU A 123 3.33 8.22 -11.46
N SER A 124 4.05 8.69 -10.45
CA SER A 124 4.92 7.83 -9.64
C SER A 124 4.12 6.81 -8.83
N ILE A 125 2.97 7.20 -8.25
CA ILE A 125 2.08 6.27 -7.55
C ILE A 125 1.42 5.28 -8.52
N MET A 126 1.02 5.74 -9.70
CA MET A 126 0.47 4.87 -10.74
C MET A 126 1.51 3.85 -11.22
N THR A 127 2.77 4.26 -11.37
CA THR A 127 3.88 3.35 -11.68
C THR A 127 4.05 2.27 -10.62
N LEU A 128 3.98 2.64 -9.33
CA LEU A 128 4.00 1.70 -8.22
C LEU A 128 2.85 0.68 -8.29
N THR A 129 1.62 1.15 -8.52
CA THR A 129 0.46 0.25 -8.59
C THR A 129 0.51 -0.65 -9.81
N GLU A 130 1.01 -0.16 -10.94
CA GLU A 130 1.24 -0.95 -12.15
C GLU A 130 2.31 -2.02 -11.95
N ALA A 131 3.43 -1.69 -11.29
CA ALA A 131 4.50 -2.65 -10.97
C ALA A 131 3.97 -3.80 -10.09
N ILE A 132 3.18 -3.49 -9.06
CA ILE A 132 2.54 -4.51 -8.23
C ILE A 132 1.60 -5.40 -9.07
N ARG A 133 0.78 -4.80 -9.92
CA ARG A 133 -0.23 -5.51 -10.71
C ARG A 133 0.34 -6.31 -11.88
N ALA A 134 1.52 -5.95 -12.37
CA ALA A 134 2.18 -6.60 -13.50
C ALA A 134 2.42 -8.11 -13.29
N HIS A 135 2.51 -8.55 -12.03
CA HIS A 135 2.69 -9.95 -11.66
C HIS A 135 1.42 -10.60 -11.09
N GLY A 136 0.25 -9.99 -11.32
CA GLY A 136 -1.05 -10.53 -10.93
C GLY A 136 -1.36 -10.42 -9.43
N ALA A 137 -0.66 -9.58 -8.68
CA ALA A 137 -1.06 -9.23 -7.33
C ALA A 137 -2.08 -8.08 -7.33
N VAL A 138 -2.91 -8.05 -6.32
CA VAL A 138 -3.79 -6.93 -5.99
C VAL A 138 -2.96 -5.84 -5.33
N ALA A 139 -2.95 -4.65 -5.89
CA ALA A 139 -2.35 -3.48 -5.29
C ALA A 139 -3.24 -2.98 -4.14
N SER A 140 -2.74 -3.08 -2.92
CA SER A 140 -3.39 -2.62 -1.69
C SER A 140 -2.58 -1.50 -1.05
N ILE A 141 -3.24 -0.62 -0.32
CA ILE A 141 -2.61 0.44 0.47
C ILE A 141 -3.19 0.47 1.87
N GLN A 142 -2.37 0.72 2.88
CA GLN A 142 -2.82 0.95 4.25
C GLN A 142 -2.98 2.45 4.48
N LEU A 143 -4.23 2.90 4.60
CA LEU A 143 -4.55 4.25 5.05
C LEU A 143 -4.55 4.29 6.57
N ASN A 144 -4.03 5.36 7.15
CA ASN A 144 -3.86 5.51 8.59
C ASN A 144 -4.29 6.89 9.08
N HIS A 145 -4.86 6.90 10.27
CA HIS A 145 -5.02 8.08 11.11
C HIS A 145 -4.52 7.71 12.51
N VAL A 146 -3.39 8.30 12.90
CA VAL A 146 -2.69 7.90 14.14
C VAL A 146 -3.52 8.21 15.40
N GLY A 147 -4.36 9.23 15.34
CA GLY A 147 -5.28 9.57 16.43
C GLY A 147 -4.58 9.85 17.75
N ALA A 148 -5.10 9.30 18.83
CA ALA A 148 -4.58 9.46 20.17
C ALA A 148 -3.12 9.00 20.36
N MET A 149 -2.59 8.20 19.47
CA MET A 149 -1.19 7.71 19.51
C MET A 149 -0.20 8.66 18.84
N ASN A 150 -0.68 9.75 18.25
CA ASN A 150 0.20 10.76 17.65
C ASN A 150 0.96 11.55 18.74
N HIS A 151 1.95 12.33 18.34
CA HIS A 151 2.74 13.14 19.26
C HIS A 151 2.64 14.64 18.88
N PRO A 152 2.54 15.55 19.86
CA PRO A 152 2.46 16.99 19.57
C PRO A 152 3.57 17.52 18.66
N ASP A 153 4.77 16.95 18.75
CA ASP A 153 5.91 17.35 17.91
C ASP A 153 5.73 17.05 16.42
N THR A 154 4.86 16.08 16.09
CA THR A 154 4.57 15.71 14.70
C THR A 154 3.29 16.34 14.16
N ILE A 155 2.47 16.92 15.04
CA ILE A 155 1.24 17.62 14.65
C ILE A 155 1.56 19.08 14.37
N PRO A 156 1.17 19.64 13.21
CA PRO A 156 1.40 21.04 12.89
C PRO A 156 0.86 22.01 13.97
N GLY A 157 1.71 22.89 14.43
CA GLY A 157 1.40 23.83 15.50
C GLY A 157 1.48 23.23 16.91
N HIS A 158 2.11 22.06 17.07
CA HIS A 158 2.31 21.37 18.35
C HIS A 158 1.01 21.17 19.13
N LYS A 159 -0.09 20.92 18.43
CA LYS A 159 -1.39 20.63 19.03
C LYS A 159 -1.38 19.27 19.71
N ASN A 160 -2.26 19.09 20.68
CA ASN A 160 -2.50 17.78 21.28
C ASN A 160 -3.10 16.80 20.25
N PRO A 161 -2.76 15.51 20.32
CA PRO A 161 -3.42 14.50 19.53
C PRO A 161 -4.90 14.38 19.93
N ILE A 162 -5.71 13.87 19.02
CA ILE A 162 -7.16 13.74 19.20
C ILE A 162 -7.57 12.28 19.28
N GLY A 163 -8.62 12.01 20.04
CA GLY A 163 -9.19 10.67 20.21
C GLY A 163 -10.68 10.72 20.46
N PRO A 164 -11.35 9.56 20.59
CA PRO A 164 -12.79 9.52 20.86
C PRO A 164 -13.19 10.01 22.27
N SER A 165 -12.21 10.18 23.16
CA SER A 165 -12.37 10.74 24.50
C SER A 165 -11.08 11.41 24.94
N ALA A 166 -11.18 12.38 25.85
CA ALA A 166 -10.02 13.04 26.45
C ALA A 166 -9.39 12.17 27.53
N PHE A 167 -8.05 12.08 27.54
CA PHE A 167 -7.29 11.41 28.59
C PHE A 167 -5.81 11.84 28.54
N VAL A 168 -5.08 11.49 29.59
CA VAL A 168 -3.62 11.65 29.63
C VAL A 168 -2.97 10.28 29.43
N ARG A 169 -2.08 10.18 28.46
CA ARG A 169 -1.31 8.96 28.18
C ARG A 169 -0.25 8.73 29.26
N GLU A 170 0.27 7.51 29.34
CA GLU A 170 1.34 7.16 30.31
C GLU A 170 2.62 7.99 30.15
N ASP A 171 2.91 8.45 28.91
CA ASP A 171 4.04 9.34 28.58
C ASP A 171 3.76 10.82 28.87
N GLY A 172 2.62 11.14 29.47
CA GLY A 172 2.19 12.49 29.85
C GLY A 172 1.54 13.31 28.72
N VAL A 173 1.41 12.76 27.53
CA VAL A 173 0.76 13.47 26.41
C VAL A 173 -0.75 13.58 26.67
N GLN A 174 -1.26 14.80 26.60
CA GLN A 174 -2.69 15.08 26.67
C GLN A 174 -3.35 14.73 25.34
N VAL A 175 -4.40 13.92 25.38
CA VAL A 175 -5.28 13.62 24.24
C VAL A 175 -6.58 14.41 24.40
N GLU A 176 -6.98 15.10 23.34
CA GLU A 176 -8.23 15.85 23.30
C GLU A 176 -9.37 15.00 22.73
N GLU A 177 -10.58 15.20 23.24
CA GLU A 177 -11.77 14.57 22.71
C GLU A 177 -12.18 15.21 21.38
N MET A 178 -12.47 14.38 20.39
CA MET A 178 -12.99 14.85 19.11
C MET A 178 -14.43 15.34 19.24
N THR A 179 -14.71 16.50 18.68
CA THR A 179 -16.10 16.94 18.48
C THR A 179 -16.77 16.11 17.38
N VAL A 180 -18.10 16.11 17.32
CA VAL A 180 -18.85 15.46 16.24
C VAL A 180 -18.42 16.00 14.87
N GLU A 181 -18.21 17.31 14.77
CA GLU A 181 -17.73 17.95 13.53
C GLU A 181 -16.34 17.44 13.12
N MET A 182 -15.42 17.26 14.06
CA MET A 182 -14.11 16.66 13.79
C MET A 182 -14.24 15.20 13.32
N MET A 183 -15.14 14.43 13.89
CA MET A 183 -15.41 13.04 13.46
C MET A 183 -15.94 13.00 12.03
N GLU A 184 -16.90 13.87 11.68
CA GLU A 184 -17.46 13.99 10.33
C GLU A 184 -16.39 14.41 9.32
N LYS A 185 -15.56 15.41 9.67
CA LYS A 185 -14.43 15.83 8.85
C LYS A 185 -13.45 14.68 8.61
N THR A 186 -13.08 13.96 9.67
CA THR A 186 -12.17 12.82 9.56
C THR A 186 -12.75 11.70 8.69
N ALA A 187 -14.06 11.41 8.82
CA ALA A 187 -14.74 10.45 7.97
C ALA A 187 -14.70 10.88 6.48
N ALA A 188 -14.89 12.16 6.20
CA ALA A 188 -14.77 12.70 4.84
C ALA A 188 -13.33 12.57 4.30
N GLN A 189 -12.32 12.83 5.11
CA GLN A 189 -10.90 12.67 4.76
C GLN A 189 -10.57 11.20 4.43
N TRP A 190 -11.10 10.24 5.18
CA TRP A 190 -10.99 8.81 4.86
C TRP A 190 -11.58 8.47 3.50
N ALA A 191 -12.78 9.00 3.21
CA ALA A 191 -13.45 8.76 1.93
C ALA A 191 -12.68 9.38 0.75
N GLU A 192 -12.15 10.59 0.92
CA GLU A 192 -11.35 11.28 -0.10
C GLU A 192 -10.04 10.53 -0.37
N ALA A 193 -9.30 10.16 0.67
CA ALA A 193 -8.06 9.39 0.53
C ALA A 193 -8.31 8.05 -0.18
N ALA A 194 -9.38 7.34 0.18
CA ALA A 194 -9.76 6.09 -0.49
C ALA A 194 -10.13 6.30 -1.98
N TRP A 195 -10.81 7.40 -2.30
CA TRP A 195 -11.13 7.78 -3.67
C TRP A 195 -9.86 8.05 -4.49
N ASN A 196 -8.93 8.82 -3.93
CA ASN A 196 -7.64 9.09 -4.55
C ASN A 196 -6.86 7.80 -4.80
N CYS A 197 -6.80 6.90 -3.82
CA CYS A 197 -6.17 5.59 -3.98
C CYS A 197 -6.77 4.79 -5.13
N LYS A 198 -8.09 4.78 -5.27
CA LYS A 198 -8.77 4.12 -6.38
C LYS A 198 -8.39 4.74 -7.73
N ALA A 199 -8.36 6.06 -7.84
CA ALA A 199 -7.96 6.77 -9.05
C ALA A 199 -6.49 6.48 -9.43
N LEU A 200 -5.62 6.28 -8.44
CA LEU A 200 -4.20 5.97 -8.60
C LEU A 200 -3.91 4.47 -8.86
N GLY A 201 -4.95 3.63 -9.00
CA GLY A 201 -4.81 2.24 -9.43
C GLY A 201 -4.77 1.19 -8.32
N PHE A 202 -4.92 1.58 -7.05
CA PHE A 202 -5.13 0.63 -5.96
C PHE A 202 -6.49 -0.05 -6.09
N GLN A 203 -6.53 -1.34 -5.80
CA GLN A 203 -7.73 -2.18 -5.88
C GLN A 203 -8.30 -2.52 -4.50
N MET A 204 -7.52 -2.29 -3.45
CA MET A 204 -7.88 -2.57 -2.06
C MET A 204 -7.32 -1.49 -1.14
N VAL A 205 -8.11 -1.10 -0.15
CA VAL A 205 -7.70 -0.20 0.93
C VAL A 205 -7.81 -0.96 2.24
N ASN A 206 -6.77 -0.86 3.07
CA ASN A 206 -6.73 -1.34 4.44
C ASN A 206 -6.85 -0.11 5.36
N LEU A 207 -7.83 -0.10 6.24
CA LEU A 207 -8.04 0.98 7.22
C LEU A 207 -7.31 0.62 8.51
N HIS A 208 -6.43 1.52 8.94
CA HIS A 208 -5.59 1.32 10.12
C HIS A 208 -5.80 2.42 11.16
#